data_da524c25371351783b90ed8700f62360
#
_entry.id   da524c25371351783b90ed8700f62360
#
_cell.length_a   1.000
_cell.length_b   1.000
_cell.length_c   1.000
_cell.angle_alpha   90.00
_cell.angle_beta   90.00
_cell.angle_gamma   90.00
#
_symmetry.space_group_name_H-M   'P 1'
#
loop_
_entity.id
_entity.type
_entity.pdbx_description
1 polymer ?
#
loop_
_entity_poly.entity_id
_entity_poly.type
_entity_poly.pdbx_seq_one_letter_code
_entity_poly.pdbx_strand_id
1 'polypeptide(L)'
;DGIVRVVGKGNKERLIPIGSQACDSIDDYLSHYRSGIIPLPGHEDIMFIGRQGRKMTRQMAFTMLKRSVIAAGIRKNVSPHTFRHSFATHLIEAGADLRAV
;
A
#
# COMPACT_ATOMS: atom_id res chain seq x y z
N ASP A 1 10.71 -2.30 -10.10
CA ASP A 1 10.52 -3.62 -10.69
C ASP A 1 9.11 -4.18 -10.57
N GLY A 2 8.21 -3.52 -9.90
CA GLY A 2 6.82 -3.95 -9.78
C GLY A 2 6.60 -5.15 -8.87
N ILE A 3 7.54 -5.45 -7.98
CA ILE A 3 7.42 -6.55 -7.04
C ILE A 3 7.72 -6.05 -5.64
N VAL A 4 6.84 -6.42 -4.69
CA VAL A 4 7.02 -6.09 -3.27
C VAL A 4 7.31 -7.37 -2.51
N ARG A 5 8.31 -7.31 -1.64
CA ARG A 5 8.64 -8.40 -0.73
C ARG A 5 7.94 -8.16 0.60
N VAL A 6 7.15 -9.11 1.03
CA VAL A 6 6.42 -9.04 2.29
C VAL A 6 6.84 -10.20 3.17
N VAL A 7 7.14 -9.90 4.44
CA VAL A 7 7.48 -10.92 5.43
C VAL A 7 6.30 -11.02 6.39
N GLY A 8 5.67 -12.17 6.41
CA GLY A 8 4.51 -12.42 7.25
C GLY A 8 4.81 -13.24 8.49
N LYS A 9 3.78 -13.84 9.03
CA LYS A 9 3.84 -14.69 10.21
C LYS A 9 4.83 -15.83 10.01
N GLY A 10 5.70 -16.08 11.00
CA GLY A 10 6.69 -17.16 10.93
C GLY A 10 7.82 -16.87 9.97
N ASN A 11 8.12 -15.60 9.70
CA ASN A 11 9.17 -15.16 8.77
C ASN A 11 8.99 -15.68 7.35
N LYS A 12 7.75 -16.00 6.97
CA LYS A 12 7.48 -16.41 5.59
C LYS A 12 7.55 -15.21 4.67
N GLU A 13 8.43 -15.29 3.69
CA GLU A 13 8.63 -14.26 2.69
C GLU A 13 7.71 -14.51 1.49
N ARG A 14 7.09 -13.45 1.01
CA ARG A 14 6.25 -13.52 -0.19
C ARG A 14 6.63 -12.39 -1.13
N LEU A 15 6.72 -12.72 -2.42
CA LEU A 15 6.92 -11.73 -3.47
C LEU A 15 5.58 -11.45 -4.12
N ILE A 16 5.15 -10.20 -4.07
CA ILE A 16 3.83 -9.80 -4.55
C ILE A 16 4.01 -8.83 -5.72
N PRO A 17 3.48 -9.15 -6.90
CA PRO A 17 3.53 -8.20 -8.01
C PRO A 17 2.61 -7.01 -7.77
N ILE A 18 3.02 -5.84 -8.24
CA ILE A 18 2.24 -4.62 -8.13
C ILE A 18 1.83 -4.16 -9.52
N GLY A 19 0.57 -3.70 -9.67
CA GLY A 19 0.11 -3.16 -10.93
C GLY A 19 0.85 -1.88 -11.34
N SER A 20 0.82 -1.58 -12.64
CA SER A 20 1.53 -0.43 -13.18
C SER A 20 1.09 0.90 -12.57
N GLN A 21 -0.22 1.06 -12.31
CA GLN A 21 -0.72 2.29 -11.68
C GLN A 21 -0.17 2.49 -10.28
N ALA A 22 -0.06 1.41 -9.50
CA ALA A 22 0.51 1.48 -8.17
C ALA A 22 2.00 1.81 -8.23
N CYS A 23 2.73 1.21 -9.19
CA CYS A 23 4.14 1.52 -9.40
C CYS A 23 4.34 2.99 -9.74
N ASP A 24 3.51 3.55 -10.62
CA ASP A 24 3.59 4.96 -11.00
C ASP A 24 3.32 5.86 -9.80
N SER A 25 2.34 5.52 -8.97
CA SER A 25 2.03 6.28 -7.76
C SER A 25 3.17 6.25 -6.76
N ILE A 26 3.81 5.10 -6.59
CA ILE A 26 4.97 4.95 -5.71
C ILE A 26 6.15 5.77 -6.22
N ASP A 27 6.43 5.71 -7.51
CA ASP A 27 7.50 6.49 -8.13
C ASP A 27 7.27 7.99 -7.92
N ASP A 28 6.04 8.44 -8.10
CA ASP A 28 5.65 9.82 -7.87
C ASP A 28 5.88 10.23 -6.42
N TYR A 29 5.45 9.40 -5.49
CA TYR A 29 5.65 9.61 -4.07
C TYR A 29 7.13 9.70 -3.72
N LEU A 30 7.94 8.77 -4.21
CA LEU A 30 9.38 8.75 -3.94
C LEU A 30 10.09 9.97 -4.51
N SER A 31 9.70 10.41 -5.70
CA SER A 31 10.36 11.53 -6.38
C SER A 31 9.96 12.89 -5.83
N HIS A 32 8.68 13.08 -5.50
CA HIS A 32 8.14 14.40 -5.19
C HIS A 32 7.84 14.64 -3.71
N TYR A 33 7.60 13.58 -2.95
CA TYR A 33 7.26 13.72 -1.55
C TYR A 33 8.36 13.16 -0.65
N ARG A 34 8.71 11.90 -0.82
CA ARG A 34 9.69 11.22 0.03
C ARG A 34 11.07 11.88 -0.02
N SER A 35 11.47 12.34 -1.20
CA SER A 35 12.78 12.98 -1.39
C SER A 35 12.90 14.30 -0.63
N GLY A 36 11.79 14.95 -0.29
CA GLY A 36 11.78 16.20 0.45
C GLY A 36 11.70 16.03 1.97
N ILE A 37 11.65 14.80 2.45
CA ILE A 37 11.51 14.53 3.90
C ILE A 37 12.85 14.05 4.44
N ILE A 38 13.27 14.63 5.56
CA ILE A 38 14.46 14.19 6.28
C ILE A 38 14.03 13.11 7.28
N PRO A 39 14.42 11.84 7.07
CA PRO A 39 14.02 10.78 8.00
C PRO A 39 14.69 10.92 9.35
N LEU A 40 14.00 10.51 10.40
CA LEU A 40 14.59 10.42 11.72
C LEU A 40 15.71 9.36 11.72
N PRO A 41 16.70 9.48 12.63
CA PRO A 41 17.73 8.45 12.75
C PRO A 41 17.13 7.06 12.92
N GLY A 42 17.61 6.11 12.10
CA GLY A 42 17.08 4.75 12.08
C GLY A 42 15.91 4.53 11.13
N HIS A 43 15.39 5.61 10.50
CA HIS A 43 14.23 5.51 9.60
C HIS A 43 14.59 5.76 8.13
N GLU A 44 15.87 5.83 7.81
CA GLU A 44 16.35 6.21 6.47
C GLU A 44 15.90 5.21 5.39
N ASP A 45 15.82 3.93 5.74
CA ASP A 45 15.50 2.86 4.79
C ASP A 45 14.00 2.58 4.70
N ILE A 46 13.17 3.33 5.41
CA ILE A 46 11.74 3.13 5.40
C ILE A 46 11.12 3.91 4.25
N MET A 47 10.36 3.22 3.39
CA MET A 47 9.74 3.82 2.23
C MET A 47 8.66 4.83 2.61
N PHE A 48 7.68 4.40 3.40
CA PHE A 48 6.55 5.26 3.75
C PHE A 48 6.80 5.99 5.05
N ILE A 49 7.09 7.27 4.93
CA ILE A 49 7.46 8.14 6.05
C ILE A 49 6.50 9.32 6.11
N GLY A 50 6.07 9.68 7.31
CA GLY A 50 5.25 10.88 7.53
C GLY A 50 6.08 12.16 7.48
N ARG A 51 5.42 13.30 7.55
CA ARG A 51 6.06 14.62 7.46
C ARG A 51 7.14 14.86 8.51
N GLN A 52 7.04 14.19 9.65
CA GLN A 52 8.00 14.34 10.73
C GLN A 52 9.21 13.40 10.62
N GLY A 53 9.34 12.68 9.50
CA GLY A 53 10.43 11.76 9.27
C GLY A 53 10.28 10.43 9.96
N ARG A 54 9.12 10.13 10.49
CA ARG A 54 8.81 8.88 11.18
C ARG A 54 8.12 7.89 10.26
N LYS A 55 8.39 6.61 10.50
CA LYS A 55 7.69 5.50 9.86
C LYS A 55 6.18 5.69 9.94
N MET A 56 5.49 5.49 8.82
CA MET A 56 4.03 5.48 8.80
C MET A 56 3.49 4.29 9.61
N THR A 57 2.56 4.58 10.51
CA THR A 57 1.94 3.52 11.31
C THR A 57 0.72 2.94 10.60
N ARG A 58 0.28 1.75 11.04
CA ARG A 58 -0.96 1.15 10.55
C ARG A 58 -2.15 2.10 10.75
N GLN A 59 -2.19 2.77 11.89
CA GLN A 59 -3.25 3.71 12.21
C GLN A 59 -3.28 4.89 11.25
N MET A 60 -2.12 5.44 10.90
CA MET A 60 -2.03 6.54 9.95
C MET A 60 -2.50 6.11 8.57
N ALA A 61 -2.10 4.93 8.11
CA ALA A 61 -2.54 4.40 6.82
C ALA A 61 -4.06 4.20 6.79
N PHE A 62 -4.63 3.70 7.88
CA PHE A 62 -6.07 3.50 8.01
C PHE A 62 -6.81 4.84 7.95
N THR A 63 -6.30 5.86 8.62
CA THR A 63 -6.88 7.21 8.60
C THR A 63 -6.85 7.82 7.21
N MET A 64 -5.75 7.66 6.49
CA MET A 64 -5.63 8.15 5.13
C MET A 64 -6.62 7.45 4.20
N LEU A 65 -6.80 6.15 4.36
CA LEU A 65 -7.77 5.38 3.61
C LEU A 65 -9.18 5.90 3.84
N LYS A 66 -9.57 6.13 5.08
CA LYS A 66 -10.88 6.68 5.43
C LYS A 66 -11.13 8.03 4.80
N ARG A 67 -10.13 8.91 4.83
CA ARG A 67 -10.22 10.24 4.21
C ARG A 67 -10.43 10.13 2.71
N SER A 68 -9.72 9.22 2.05
CA SER A 68 -9.85 9.01 0.62
C SER A 68 -11.24 8.49 0.25
N VAL A 69 -11.78 7.58 1.05
CA VAL A 69 -13.12 7.03 0.86
C VAL A 69 -14.18 8.13 0.97
N ILE A 70 -14.07 8.99 1.97
CA ILE A 70 -14.98 10.12 2.17
C ILE A 70 -14.87 11.10 1.00
N ALA A 71 -13.65 11.42 0.59
CA ALA A 71 -13.40 12.35 -0.52
C ALA A 71 -13.97 11.82 -1.84
N ALA A 72 -13.99 10.50 -2.01
CA ALA A 72 -14.56 9.86 -3.20
C ALA A 72 -16.08 9.75 -3.16
N GLY A 73 -16.72 10.19 -2.07
CA GLY A 73 -18.17 10.13 -1.94
C GLY A 73 -18.72 8.74 -1.64
N ILE A 74 -17.85 7.83 -1.23
CA ILE A 74 -18.27 6.47 -0.89
C ILE A 74 -18.83 6.44 0.52
N ARG A 75 -20.05 5.99 0.67
CA ARG A 75 -20.73 5.93 1.97
C ARG A 75 -20.59 4.60 2.69
N LYS A 76 -20.03 3.60 2.02
CA LYS A 76 -19.82 2.29 2.61
C LYS A 76 -18.64 2.32 3.56
N ASN A 77 -18.71 1.43 4.53
CA ASN A 77 -17.57 1.22 5.45
C ASN A 77 -16.49 0.45 4.71
N VAL A 78 -15.39 1.10 4.39
CA VAL A 78 -14.28 0.51 3.62
C VAL A 78 -13.08 0.33 4.52
N SER A 79 -12.49 -0.87 4.50
CA SER A 79 -11.31 -1.23 5.26
C SER A 79 -10.27 -1.86 4.33
N PRO A 80 -9.04 -2.11 4.80
CA PRO A 80 -8.07 -2.85 4.00
C PRO A 80 -8.57 -4.22 3.54
N HIS A 81 -9.39 -4.89 4.35
CA HIS A 81 -10.01 -6.16 3.95
C HIS A 81 -10.97 -5.99 2.79
N THR A 82 -11.68 -4.86 2.72
CA THR A 82 -12.57 -4.55 1.60
C THR A 82 -11.79 -4.48 0.30
N PHE A 83 -10.65 -3.83 0.29
CA PHE A 83 -9.79 -3.76 -0.89
C PHE A 83 -9.26 -5.13 -1.29
N ARG A 84 -8.83 -5.92 -0.31
CA ARG A 84 -8.34 -7.27 -0.57
C ARG A 84 -9.41 -8.14 -1.19
N HIS A 85 -10.63 -8.06 -0.68
CA HIS A 85 -11.76 -8.81 -1.20
C HIS A 85 -12.11 -8.38 -2.62
N SER A 86 -12.17 -7.07 -2.87
CA SER A 86 -12.46 -6.52 -4.20
C SER A 86 -11.42 -6.94 -5.21
N PHE A 87 -10.14 -6.94 -4.83
CA PHE A 87 -9.06 -7.35 -5.71
C PHE A 87 -9.19 -8.82 -6.09
N ALA A 88 -9.45 -9.69 -5.12
CA ALA A 88 -9.62 -11.11 -5.37
C ALA A 88 -10.81 -11.37 -6.29
N THR A 89 -11.93 -10.70 -6.05
CA THR A 89 -13.13 -10.83 -6.88
C THR A 89 -12.85 -10.39 -8.31
N HIS A 90 -12.14 -9.27 -8.48
CA HIS A 90 -11.79 -8.76 -9.80
C HIS A 90 -10.90 -9.74 -10.57
N LEU A 91 -9.94 -10.36 -9.89
CA LEU A 91 -9.07 -11.36 -10.49
C LEU A 91 -9.84 -12.58 -10.95
N ILE A 92 -10.81 -13.04 -10.15
CA ILE A 92 -11.65 -14.17 -10.51
C ILE A 92 -12.46 -13.86 -11.77
N GLU A 93 -13.07 -12.68 -11.82
CA GLU A 93 -13.85 -12.23 -12.99
C GLU A 93 -12.98 -12.10 -14.23
N ALA A 94 -11.72 -11.76 -14.07
CA ALA A 94 -10.76 -11.67 -15.17
C ALA A 94 -10.21 -13.03 -15.59
N GLY A 95 -10.64 -14.13 -14.94
CA GLY A 95 -10.21 -15.47 -15.27
C GLY A 95 -8.90 -15.91 -14.65
N ALA A 96 -8.46 -15.22 -13.60
CA ALA A 96 -7.22 -15.60 -12.91
C ALA A 96 -7.40 -16.90 -12.12
N ASP A 97 -6.31 -17.67 -12.01
CA ASP A 97 -6.32 -18.86 -11.18
C ASP A 97 -6.24 -18.46 -9.70
N LEU A 98 -7.19 -18.90 -8.92
CA LEU A 98 -7.25 -18.61 -7.49
C LEU A 98 -6.02 -19.10 -6.72
N ARG A 99 -5.35 -20.12 -7.23
CA ARG A 99 -4.14 -20.64 -6.57
C ARG A 99 -2.96 -19.70 -6.71
N ALA A 100 -3.00 -18.82 -7.69
CA ALA A 100 -1.95 -17.83 -7.91
C ALA A 100 -2.16 -16.57 -7.04
N VAL A 101 -3.29 -16.47 -6.40
CA VAL A 101 -3.64 -15.35 -5.54
C VAL A 101 -3.35 -15.70 -4.09
#